data_208a589ea9ef915d46d5d376939bbcf8
#
_entry.id   208a589ea9ef915d46d5d376939bbcf8
#
_cell.length_a   1.000
_cell.length_b   1.000
_cell.length_c   1.000
_cell.angle_alpha   90.00
_cell.angle_beta   90.00
_cell.angle_gamma   90.00
#
_symmetry.space_group_name_H-M   'P 1'
#
loop_
_entity.id
_entity.type
_entity.pdbx_description
1 polymer ?
#
loop_
_entity_poly.entity_id
_entity_poly.type
_entity_poly.pdbx_seq_one_letter_code
_entity_poly.pdbx_strand_id
1 'polypeptide(L)'
;LFISFEALAEERSTRILVTATEEATLSSEISAKIISIPVKAGNNFSKSDILIEFDCSFFEAQKDVVQAELDSARVTLKSNQELAAMRSIGEYEVQLSQIAVDRAQSELNIAELNTDRCIIRAPYDGVMSKVFVNEYESIERQQPLIEIIGSGTLEAKLMISSKWLSWLSEGYPLSIVIDENGLEYSAQIHALGADIDPVSQTIDATAQFDKNYKTLLPGMSGTATFLSLIHIS
;
A
#
# COMPACT_ATOMS: atom_id res chain seq x y z
N LEU A 1 11.22 -63.69 -8.90
CA LEU A 1 12.06 -62.59 -8.39
C LEU A 1 11.29 -61.29 -8.53
N PHE A 2 10.61 -60.84 -7.48
CA PHE A 2 9.94 -59.54 -7.46
C PHE A 2 11.00 -58.46 -7.20
N ILE A 3 11.34 -57.67 -8.23
CA ILE A 3 12.16 -56.49 -8.06
C ILE A 3 11.18 -55.38 -7.62
N SER A 4 11.20 -55.01 -6.31
CA SER A 4 10.56 -53.82 -5.80
C SER A 4 11.31 -52.62 -6.39
N PHE A 5 10.66 -51.95 -7.32
CA PHE A 5 11.14 -50.67 -7.82
C PHE A 5 10.67 -49.60 -6.84
N GLU A 6 11.54 -49.20 -5.92
CA GLU A 6 11.32 -48.00 -5.12
C GLU A 6 11.43 -46.81 -6.07
N ALA A 7 10.29 -46.13 -6.30
CA ALA A 7 10.27 -44.86 -7.00
C ALA A 7 11.01 -43.84 -6.12
N LEU A 8 12.21 -43.49 -6.52
CA LEU A 8 12.96 -42.37 -5.95
C LEU A 8 12.18 -41.08 -6.29
N ALA A 9 11.47 -40.54 -5.31
CA ALA A 9 10.95 -39.20 -5.41
C ALA A 9 12.13 -38.23 -5.50
N GLU A 10 12.29 -37.55 -6.62
CA GLU A 10 13.30 -36.49 -6.76
C GLU A 10 12.81 -35.25 -5.97
N GLU A 11 13.43 -35.04 -4.82
CA GLU A 11 13.16 -33.87 -4.00
C GLU A 11 13.74 -32.64 -4.66
N ARG A 12 12.86 -31.72 -5.06
CA ARG A 12 13.26 -30.47 -5.70
C ARG A 12 13.05 -29.32 -4.71
N SER A 13 14.08 -28.55 -4.49
CA SER A 13 14.07 -27.46 -3.52
C SER A 13 14.49 -26.14 -4.14
N THR A 14 14.00 -25.05 -3.58
CA THR A 14 14.41 -23.69 -3.91
C THR A 14 14.37 -22.80 -2.69
N ARG A 15 15.13 -21.70 -2.73
CA ARG A 15 15.11 -20.67 -1.67
C ARG A 15 13.85 -19.83 -1.76
N ILE A 16 13.36 -19.43 -0.61
CA ILE A 16 12.21 -18.52 -0.49
C ILE A 16 12.56 -17.32 0.39
N LEU A 17 11.79 -16.26 0.19
CA LEU A 17 11.71 -15.10 1.06
C LEU A 17 10.24 -14.87 1.46
N VAL A 18 9.99 -14.80 2.77
CA VAL A 18 8.66 -14.46 3.29
C VAL A 18 8.43 -12.96 3.10
N THR A 19 7.31 -12.59 2.47
CA THR A 19 6.91 -11.21 2.26
C THR A 19 5.46 -11.00 2.73
N ALA A 20 5.14 -9.78 3.14
CA ALA A 20 3.74 -9.39 3.33
C ALA A 20 3.10 -9.07 1.98
N THR A 21 1.81 -9.35 1.84
CA THR A 21 1.03 -8.94 0.66
C THR A 21 0.82 -7.42 0.60
N GLU A 22 0.81 -6.78 1.77
CA GLU A 22 0.65 -5.34 1.91
C GLU A 22 1.88 -4.77 2.63
N GLU A 23 2.69 -4.00 1.93
CA GLU A 23 3.85 -3.29 2.47
C GLU A 23 3.94 -1.95 1.76
N ALA A 24 4.14 -0.86 2.52
CA ALA A 24 4.24 0.47 1.96
C ALA A 24 5.20 1.36 2.74
N THR A 25 5.99 2.14 2.00
CA THR A 25 6.70 3.30 2.54
C THR A 25 5.84 4.53 2.33
N LEU A 26 5.34 5.13 3.40
CA LEU A 26 4.56 6.35 3.35
C LEU A 26 5.50 7.56 3.39
N SER A 27 5.34 8.44 2.41
CA SER A 27 6.14 9.65 2.23
C SER A 27 5.27 10.89 2.40
N SER A 28 5.88 12.02 2.73
CA SER A 28 5.15 13.27 2.86
C SER A 28 4.67 13.80 1.51
N GLU A 29 3.42 14.26 1.47
CA GLU A 29 2.88 15.00 0.31
C GLU A 29 3.06 16.51 0.42
N ILE A 30 3.45 17.00 1.60
CA ILE A 30 3.63 18.43 1.91
C ILE A 30 4.98 18.66 2.59
N SER A 31 5.43 19.91 2.60
CA SER A 31 6.53 20.35 3.47
C SER A 31 5.94 20.96 4.73
N ALA A 32 6.21 20.35 5.88
CA ALA A 32 5.64 20.76 7.16
C ALA A 32 6.52 20.32 8.33
N LYS A 33 6.16 20.72 9.55
CA LYS A 33 6.76 20.23 10.78
C LYS A 33 5.92 19.10 11.35
N ILE A 34 6.53 18.02 11.80
CA ILE A 34 5.85 16.92 12.49
C ILE A 34 5.46 17.38 13.89
N ILE A 35 4.18 17.21 14.26
CA ILE A 35 3.70 17.44 15.63
C ILE A 35 3.82 16.16 16.45
N SER A 36 3.30 15.04 15.91
CA SER A 36 3.25 13.78 16.63
C SER A 36 3.38 12.56 15.72
N ILE A 37 3.92 11.49 16.30
CA ILE A 37 3.99 10.14 15.72
C ILE A 37 3.42 9.17 16.76
N PRO A 38 2.08 9.00 16.80
CA PRO A 38 1.42 8.24 17.88
C PRO A 38 1.81 6.77 17.92
N VAL A 39 2.09 6.17 16.74
CA VAL A 39 2.45 4.74 16.63
C VAL A 39 3.96 4.59 16.49
N LYS A 40 4.57 3.84 17.41
CA LYS A 40 6.02 3.57 17.38
C LYS A 40 6.34 2.31 16.59
N ALA A 41 7.58 2.22 16.09
CA ALA A 41 8.08 1.01 15.45
C ALA A 41 7.84 -0.24 16.32
N GLY A 42 7.37 -1.31 15.71
CA GLY A 42 6.97 -2.56 16.36
C GLY A 42 5.53 -2.59 16.92
N ASN A 43 4.81 -1.47 16.94
CA ASN A 43 3.44 -1.43 17.43
C ASN A 43 2.42 -1.66 16.31
N ASN A 44 1.30 -2.28 16.68
CA ASN A 44 0.16 -2.46 15.78
C ASN A 44 -0.63 -1.16 15.64
N PHE A 45 -1.30 -1.04 14.51
CA PHE A 45 -2.29 0.00 14.23
C PHE A 45 -3.46 -0.60 13.46
N SER A 46 -4.60 0.07 13.52
CA SER A 46 -5.80 -0.25 12.74
C SER A 46 -5.96 0.69 11.55
N LYS A 47 -6.68 0.25 10.55
CA LYS A 47 -7.05 1.07 9.38
C LYS A 47 -7.67 2.40 9.84
N SER A 48 -7.24 3.50 9.21
CA SER A 48 -7.63 4.88 9.51
C SER A 48 -7.03 5.48 10.79
N ASP A 49 -6.25 4.72 11.59
CA ASP A 49 -5.49 5.29 12.69
C ASP A 49 -4.54 6.38 12.19
N ILE A 50 -4.32 7.39 13.01
CA ILE A 50 -3.35 8.46 12.73
C ILE A 50 -1.94 7.91 12.97
N LEU A 51 -1.13 7.93 11.92
CA LEU A 51 0.26 7.49 11.98
C LEU A 51 1.22 8.67 12.15
N ILE A 52 0.94 9.80 11.49
CA ILE A 52 1.70 11.04 11.62
C ILE A 52 0.73 12.22 11.54
N GLU A 53 0.99 13.23 12.35
CA GLU A 53 0.30 14.51 12.36
C GLU A 53 1.29 15.65 12.14
N PHE A 54 0.96 16.55 11.21
CA PHE A 54 1.78 17.72 10.87
C PHE A 54 1.18 19.02 11.40
N ASP A 55 2.01 20.04 11.56
CA ASP A 55 1.57 21.41 11.80
C ASP A 55 0.87 21.97 10.56
N CYS A 56 -0.42 22.10 10.66
CA CYS A 56 -1.30 22.58 9.61
C CYS A 56 -1.75 24.01 9.70
N SER A 57 -1.27 24.76 10.66
CA SER A 57 -1.69 26.15 10.90
C SER A 57 -1.64 27.01 9.63
N PHE A 58 -0.62 26.82 8.79
CA PHE A 58 -0.51 27.54 7.53
C PHE A 58 -1.61 27.15 6.51
N PHE A 59 -1.86 25.86 6.33
CA PHE A 59 -2.85 25.36 5.37
C PHE A 59 -4.28 25.67 5.83
N GLU A 60 -4.54 25.62 7.13
CA GLU A 60 -5.82 26.03 7.72
C GLU A 60 -6.08 27.51 7.49
N ALA A 61 -5.12 28.38 7.78
CA ALA A 61 -5.24 29.80 7.50
C ALA A 61 -5.44 30.10 6.01
N GLN A 62 -4.78 29.37 5.12
CA GLN A 62 -4.99 29.50 3.68
C GLN A 62 -6.39 29.07 3.27
N LYS A 63 -6.92 27.97 3.81
CA LYS A 63 -8.29 27.51 3.58
C LYS A 63 -9.31 28.57 4.03
N ASP A 64 -9.09 29.20 5.19
CA ASP A 64 -9.99 30.25 5.70
C ASP A 64 -10.05 31.47 4.76
N VAL A 65 -8.91 31.88 4.19
CA VAL A 65 -8.86 32.96 3.17
C VAL A 65 -9.69 32.59 1.96
N VAL A 66 -9.49 31.40 1.40
CA VAL A 66 -10.22 30.94 0.20
C VAL A 66 -11.71 30.76 0.49
N GLN A 67 -12.07 30.32 1.70
CA GLN A 67 -13.47 30.24 2.13
C GLN A 67 -14.13 31.64 2.13
N ALA A 68 -13.45 32.66 2.64
CA ALA A 68 -13.95 34.03 2.64
C ALA A 68 -14.13 34.58 1.20
N GLU A 69 -13.24 34.21 0.26
CA GLU A 69 -13.37 34.56 -1.16
C GLU A 69 -14.61 33.92 -1.78
N LEU A 70 -14.86 32.65 -1.49
CA LEU A 70 -16.08 31.94 -1.94
C LEU A 70 -17.35 32.61 -1.40
N ASP A 71 -17.36 32.96 -0.11
CA ASP A 71 -18.49 33.61 0.52
C ASP A 71 -18.76 35.00 -0.09
N SER A 72 -17.71 35.78 -0.41
CA SER A 72 -17.79 37.03 -1.12
C SER A 72 -18.40 36.87 -2.55
N ALA A 73 -17.93 35.86 -3.29
CA ALA A 73 -18.43 35.52 -4.61
C ALA A 73 -19.93 35.16 -4.56
N ARG A 74 -20.36 34.38 -3.57
CA ARG A 74 -21.77 34.00 -3.37
C ARG A 74 -22.66 35.20 -3.07
N VAL A 75 -22.18 36.12 -2.23
CA VAL A 75 -22.92 37.39 -1.96
C VAL A 75 -23.08 38.21 -3.23
N THR A 76 -22.02 38.33 -4.04
CA THR A 76 -22.06 39.04 -5.33
C THR A 76 -23.05 38.40 -6.30
N LEU A 77 -23.02 37.07 -6.43
CA LEU A 77 -23.94 36.32 -7.27
C LEU A 77 -25.41 36.58 -6.84
N LYS A 78 -25.70 36.49 -5.55
CA LYS A 78 -27.03 36.73 -5.01
C LYS A 78 -27.51 38.14 -5.31
N SER A 79 -26.65 39.14 -5.11
CA SER A 79 -26.97 40.53 -5.43
C SER A 79 -27.28 40.72 -6.93
N ASN A 80 -26.46 40.11 -7.81
CA ASN A 80 -26.67 40.18 -9.27
C ASN A 80 -27.95 39.48 -9.70
N GLN A 81 -28.31 38.36 -9.08
CA GLN A 81 -29.59 37.67 -9.32
C GLN A 81 -30.79 38.57 -8.95
N GLU A 82 -30.74 39.26 -7.79
CA GLU A 82 -31.78 40.17 -7.36
C GLU A 82 -31.91 41.39 -8.31
N LEU A 83 -30.79 41.96 -8.75
CA LEU A 83 -30.75 43.07 -9.70
C LEU A 83 -31.28 42.65 -11.10
N ALA A 84 -30.96 41.45 -11.55
CA ALA A 84 -31.46 40.89 -12.80
C ALA A 84 -32.98 40.66 -12.74
N ALA A 85 -33.50 40.18 -11.61
CA ALA A 85 -34.96 40.07 -11.38
C ALA A 85 -35.68 41.41 -11.48
N MET A 86 -35.02 42.49 -11.07
CA MET A 86 -35.51 43.86 -11.24
C MET A 86 -35.23 44.47 -12.64
N ARG A 87 -34.66 43.69 -13.57
CA ARG A 87 -34.21 44.12 -14.91
C ARG A 87 -33.19 45.26 -14.89
N SER A 88 -32.43 45.40 -13.82
CA SER A 88 -31.40 46.44 -13.64
C SER A 88 -30.06 46.07 -14.25
N ILE A 89 -29.81 44.79 -14.42
CA ILE A 89 -28.63 44.23 -15.11
C ILE A 89 -29.04 43.10 -16.06
N GLY A 90 -28.11 42.71 -16.98
CA GLY A 90 -28.32 41.64 -17.93
C GLY A 90 -28.02 40.26 -17.34
N GLU A 91 -28.42 39.22 -18.05
CA GLU A 91 -28.13 37.82 -17.69
C GLU A 91 -26.63 37.49 -17.74
N TYR A 92 -25.89 38.22 -18.57
CA TYR A 92 -24.44 38.06 -18.69
C TYR A 92 -23.70 38.32 -17.37
N GLU A 93 -24.07 39.36 -16.62
CA GLU A 93 -23.47 39.69 -15.32
C GLU A 93 -23.75 38.61 -14.27
N VAL A 94 -24.95 38.02 -14.32
CA VAL A 94 -25.31 36.89 -13.45
C VAL A 94 -24.44 35.66 -13.78
N GLN A 95 -24.28 35.36 -15.08
CA GLN A 95 -23.45 34.25 -15.51
C GLN A 95 -21.96 34.43 -15.11
N LEU A 96 -21.41 35.65 -15.24
CA LEU A 96 -20.04 35.94 -14.78
C LEU A 96 -19.87 35.74 -13.28
N SER A 97 -20.86 36.19 -12.49
CA SER A 97 -20.80 35.97 -11.03
C SER A 97 -21.00 34.50 -10.64
N GLN A 98 -21.76 33.72 -11.41
CA GLN A 98 -21.85 32.29 -11.22
C GLN A 98 -20.48 31.60 -11.48
N ILE A 99 -19.82 31.97 -12.58
CA ILE A 99 -18.45 31.43 -12.89
C ILE A 99 -17.44 31.79 -11.79
N ALA A 100 -17.57 33.00 -11.21
CA ALA A 100 -16.72 33.39 -10.08
C ALA A 100 -16.95 32.52 -8.84
N VAL A 101 -18.18 32.16 -8.54
CA VAL A 101 -18.51 31.20 -7.45
C VAL A 101 -17.91 29.81 -7.74
N ASP A 102 -18.09 29.29 -8.96
CA ASP A 102 -17.63 27.98 -9.36
C ASP A 102 -16.09 27.90 -9.28
N ARG A 103 -15.40 28.98 -9.66
CA ARG A 103 -13.96 29.11 -9.53
C ARG A 103 -13.52 29.11 -8.07
N ALA A 104 -14.12 29.97 -7.24
CA ALA A 104 -13.77 30.06 -5.81
C ALA A 104 -14.08 28.74 -5.08
N GLN A 105 -15.14 28.03 -5.45
CA GLN A 105 -15.43 26.69 -4.91
C GLN A 105 -14.32 25.67 -5.28
N SER A 106 -13.81 25.74 -6.51
CA SER A 106 -12.71 24.87 -6.94
C SER A 106 -11.41 25.16 -6.19
N GLU A 107 -11.14 26.44 -5.94
CA GLU A 107 -9.98 26.89 -5.14
C GLU A 107 -10.10 26.41 -3.68
N LEU A 108 -11.31 26.45 -3.09
CA LEU A 108 -11.57 25.91 -1.75
C LEU A 108 -11.33 24.39 -1.69
N ASN A 109 -11.82 23.65 -2.68
CA ASN A 109 -11.59 22.20 -2.72
C ASN A 109 -10.09 21.85 -2.73
N ILE A 110 -9.26 22.65 -3.43
CA ILE A 110 -7.79 22.48 -3.41
C ILE A 110 -7.21 22.77 -2.03
N ALA A 111 -7.69 23.81 -1.35
CA ALA A 111 -7.23 24.16 -0.01
C ALA A 111 -7.63 23.08 1.03
N GLU A 112 -8.82 22.52 0.92
CA GLU A 112 -9.28 21.38 1.74
C GLU A 112 -8.41 20.15 1.53
N LEU A 113 -8.10 19.76 0.29
CA LEU A 113 -7.21 18.65 -0.02
C LEU A 113 -5.80 18.85 0.57
N ASN A 114 -5.30 20.09 0.59
CA ASN A 114 -4.02 20.39 1.23
C ASN A 114 -4.09 20.26 2.76
N THR A 115 -5.22 20.61 3.37
CA THR A 115 -5.45 20.41 4.82
C THR A 115 -5.56 18.92 5.16
N ASP A 116 -6.21 18.11 4.33
CA ASP A 116 -6.33 16.67 4.53
C ASP A 116 -4.97 15.95 4.52
N ARG A 117 -3.99 16.47 3.74
CA ARG A 117 -2.61 15.95 3.70
C ARG A 117 -1.81 16.17 4.98
N CYS A 118 -2.35 16.90 5.94
CA CYS A 118 -1.71 17.16 7.22
C CYS A 118 -1.74 15.98 8.18
N ILE A 119 -2.47 14.94 7.83
CA ILE A 119 -2.58 13.73 8.65
C ILE A 119 -2.33 12.52 7.75
N ILE A 120 -1.32 11.75 8.08
CA ILE A 120 -1.12 10.44 7.45
C ILE A 120 -1.88 9.40 8.26
N ARG A 121 -2.83 8.75 7.58
CA ARG A 121 -3.63 7.67 8.15
C ARG A 121 -3.23 6.32 7.60
N ALA A 122 -3.43 5.27 8.40
CA ALA A 122 -3.20 3.90 8.01
C ALA A 122 -4.18 3.46 6.89
N PRO A 123 -3.68 2.97 5.75
CA PRO A 123 -4.53 2.49 4.66
C PRO A 123 -5.16 1.12 4.94
N TYR A 124 -4.57 0.32 5.84
CA TYR A 124 -4.98 -1.02 6.26
C TYR A 124 -4.56 -1.28 7.70
N ASP A 125 -4.98 -2.42 8.28
CA ASP A 125 -4.52 -2.87 9.59
C ASP A 125 -3.10 -3.43 9.49
N GLY A 126 -2.22 -3.10 10.44
CA GLY A 126 -0.83 -3.53 10.30
C GLY A 126 0.07 -3.23 11.49
N VAL A 127 1.35 -3.29 11.21
CA VAL A 127 2.45 -3.02 12.15
C VAL A 127 3.36 -1.93 11.57
N MET A 128 3.76 -0.98 12.39
CA MET A 128 4.78 0.01 12.05
C MET A 128 6.15 -0.68 11.98
N SER A 129 6.70 -0.87 10.78
CA SER A 129 8.00 -1.52 10.59
C SER A 129 9.15 -0.59 10.98
N LYS A 130 9.18 0.60 10.36
CA LYS A 130 10.23 1.59 10.59
C LYS A 130 9.66 3.00 10.65
N VAL A 131 10.35 3.85 11.40
CA VAL A 131 10.12 5.29 11.46
C VAL A 131 11.45 5.97 11.11
N PHE A 132 11.46 6.79 10.06
CA PHE A 132 12.66 7.43 9.51
C PHE A 132 12.84 8.87 10.00
N VAL A 133 11.87 9.42 10.70
CA VAL A 133 11.79 10.82 11.12
C VAL A 133 11.43 10.92 12.61
N ASN A 134 11.59 12.11 13.18
CA ASN A 134 11.31 12.36 14.59
C ASN A 134 10.20 13.42 14.75
N GLU A 135 9.53 13.40 15.90
CA GLU A 135 8.63 14.48 16.30
C GLU A 135 9.39 15.81 16.33
N TYR A 136 8.72 16.87 15.92
CA TYR A 136 9.24 18.25 15.80
C TYR A 136 10.28 18.46 14.70
N GLU A 137 10.55 17.46 13.89
CA GLU A 137 11.38 17.57 12.70
C GLU A 137 10.62 18.28 11.56
N SER A 138 11.31 19.10 10.79
CA SER A 138 10.79 19.69 9.56
C SER A 138 11.12 18.75 8.39
N ILE A 139 10.09 18.41 7.62
CA ILE A 139 10.21 17.46 6.50
C ILE A 139 9.93 18.15 5.18
N GLU A 140 10.46 17.59 4.13
CA GLU A 140 10.23 18.00 2.76
C GLU A 140 9.19 17.11 2.06
N ARG A 141 8.65 17.64 0.97
CA ARG A 141 7.75 16.88 0.10
C ARG A 141 8.48 15.67 -0.49
N GLN A 142 7.81 14.51 -0.55
CA GLN A 142 8.31 13.21 -1.02
C GLN A 142 9.38 12.57 -0.12
N GLN A 143 9.67 13.14 1.05
CA GLN A 143 10.55 12.50 2.02
C GLN A 143 9.88 11.25 2.60
N PRO A 144 10.56 10.08 2.59
CA PRO A 144 10.07 8.89 3.29
C PRO A 144 9.97 9.13 4.80
N LEU A 145 8.84 8.74 5.40
CA LEU A 145 8.55 9.00 6.81
C LEU A 145 8.48 7.72 7.62
N ILE A 146 7.72 6.75 7.15
CA ILE A 146 7.46 5.49 7.84
C ILE A 146 7.32 4.34 6.85
N GLU A 147 7.65 3.15 7.32
CA GLU A 147 7.41 1.89 6.63
C GLU A 147 6.40 1.08 7.41
N ILE A 148 5.35 0.63 6.74
CA ILE A 148 4.26 -0.12 7.33
C ILE A 148 4.08 -1.47 6.63
N ILE A 149 3.73 -2.48 7.42
CA ILE A 149 3.45 -3.84 6.95
C ILE A 149 2.05 -4.21 7.38
N GLY A 150 1.24 -4.68 6.43
CA GLY A 150 -0.11 -5.14 6.71
C GLY A 150 -0.15 -6.41 7.55
N SER A 151 -1.16 -6.53 8.40
CA SER A 151 -1.42 -7.74 9.20
C SER A 151 -2.12 -8.85 8.40
N GLY A 152 -2.21 -8.69 7.08
CA GLY A 152 -2.81 -9.64 6.16
C GLY A 152 -2.03 -10.95 6.02
N THR A 153 -2.30 -11.67 4.93
CA THR A 153 -1.63 -12.94 4.63
C THR A 153 -0.17 -12.70 4.24
N LEU A 154 0.69 -13.59 4.72
CA LEU A 154 2.08 -13.65 4.27
C LEU A 154 2.17 -14.56 3.04
N GLU A 155 3.12 -14.25 2.18
CA GLU A 155 3.44 -15.04 0.99
C GLU A 155 4.92 -15.40 0.99
N ALA A 156 5.25 -16.53 0.38
CA ALA A 156 6.61 -16.90 0.09
C ALA A 156 6.92 -16.56 -1.38
N LYS A 157 7.86 -15.67 -1.61
CA LYS A 157 8.42 -15.42 -2.94
C LYS A 157 9.55 -16.39 -3.20
N LEU A 158 9.54 -17.02 -4.37
CA LEU A 158 10.52 -18.02 -4.77
C LEU A 158 10.86 -17.90 -6.26
N MET A 159 12.09 -18.23 -6.61
CA MET A 159 12.50 -18.38 -8.00
C MET A 159 12.67 -19.86 -8.31
N ILE A 160 11.94 -20.32 -9.31
CA ILE A 160 11.92 -21.73 -9.72
C ILE A 160 12.54 -21.90 -11.12
N SER A 161 13.10 -23.06 -11.39
CA SER A 161 13.59 -23.37 -12.74
C SER A 161 12.43 -23.40 -13.74
N SER A 162 12.58 -22.75 -14.89
CA SER A 162 11.58 -22.76 -15.97
C SER A 162 11.22 -24.18 -16.45
N LYS A 163 12.12 -25.14 -16.27
CA LYS A 163 11.87 -26.55 -16.59
C LYS A 163 10.76 -27.17 -15.72
N TRP A 164 10.49 -26.60 -14.54
CA TRP A 164 9.45 -27.10 -13.64
C TRP A 164 8.04 -26.78 -14.11
N LEU A 165 7.87 -25.83 -15.05
CA LEU A 165 6.59 -25.50 -15.66
C LEU A 165 5.92 -26.69 -16.37
N SER A 166 6.68 -27.75 -16.67
CA SER A 166 6.13 -28.98 -17.26
C SER A 166 5.23 -29.78 -16.32
N TRP A 167 5.37 -29.58 -14.99
CA TRP A 167 4.64 -30.31 -13.98
C TRP A 167 4.08 -29.42 -12.85
N LEU A 168 4.69 -28.24 -12.63
CA LEU A 168 4.28 -27.31 -11.57
C LEU A 168 3.17 -26.40 -12.09
N SER A 169 2.11 -26.27 -11.31
CA SER A 169 0.94 -25.42 -11.61
C SER A 169 0.47 -24.70 -10.36
N GLU A 170 -0.39 -23.72 -10.52
CA GLU A 170 -1.10 -23.10 -9.40
C GLU A 170 -1.85 -24.14 -8.56
N GLY A 171 -1.89 -23.94 -7.27
CA GLY A 171 -2.45 -24.88 -6.30
C GLY A 171 -1.52 -26.05 -5.92
N TYR A 172 -0.31 -26.14 -6.50
CA TYR A 172 0.61 -27.23 -6.16
C TYR A 172 1.10 -27.11 -4.72
N PRO A 173 0.96 -28.14 -3.87
CA PRO A 173 1.37 -28.11 -2.47
C PRO A 173 2.89 -28.19 -2.33
N LEU A 174 3.43 -27.48 -1.36
CA LEU A 174 4.84 -27.50 -1.00
C LEU A 174 5.04 -27.36 0.50
N SER A 175 6.16 -27.86 0.98
CA SER A 175 6.61 -27.64 2.36
C SER A 175 7.72 -26.61 2.38
N ILE A 176 7.68 -25.70 3.35
CA ILE A 176 8.66 -24.65 3.54
C ILE A 176 9.27 -24.78 4.93
N VAL A 177 10.58 -24.98 4.99
CA VAL A 177 11.34 -24.92 6.24
C VAL A 177 11.98 -23.56 6.35
N ILE A 178 11.64 -22.82 7.41
CA ILE A 178 12.15 -21.47 7.68
C ILE A 178 13.48 -21.58 8.45
N ASP A 179 14.49 -20.85 7.99
CA ASP A 179 15.83 -20.93 8.56
C ASP A 179 15.93 -20.35 9.98
N GLU A 180 15.21 -19.26 10.26
CA GLU A 180 15.28 -18.52 11.51
C GLU A 180 14.67 -19.27 12.70
N ASN A 181 13.71 -20.14 12.47
CA ASN A 181 13.05 -20.89 13.55
C ASN A 181 13.08 -22.41 13.40
N GLY A 182 13.54 -22.92 12.25
CA GLY A 182 13.65 -24.34 11.93
C GLY A 182 12.31 -25.09 11.83
N LEU A 183 11.19 -24.35 11.76
CA LEU A 183 9.86 -24.93 11.67
C LEU A 183 9.44 -25.14 10.22
N GLU A 184 8.62 -26.16 10.02
CA GLU A 184 8.05 -26.53 8.74
C GLU A 184 6.64 -25.96 8.60
N TYR A 185 6.33 -25.38 7.45
CA TYR A 185 5.06 -24.74 7.12
C TYR A 185 4.53 -25.27 5.79
N SER A 186 3.23 -25.57 5.76
CA SER A 186 2.55 -25.94 4.53
C SER A 186 2.14 -24.69 3.75
N ALA A 187 2.34 -24.76 2.46
CA ALA A 187 1.95 -23.70 1.51
C ALA A 187 1.57 -24.34 0.17
N GLN A 188 0.99 -23.53 -0.71
CA GLN A 188 0.67 -23.94 -2.08
C GLN A 188 1.02 -22.81 -3.04
N ILE A 189 1.42 -23.17 -4.25
CA ILE A 189 1.69 -22.19 -5.31
C ILE A 189 0.43 -21.38 -5.57
N HIS A 190 0.54 -20.06 -5.37
CA HIS A 190 -0.56 -19.13 -5.60
C HIS A 190 -0.52 -18.56 -7.02
N ALA A 191 0.66 -18.18 -7.49
CA ALA A 191 0.83 -17.66 -8.85
C ALA A 191 2.23 -17.99 -9.40
N LEU A 192 2.29 -18.13 -10.70
CA LEU A 192 3.51 -18.26 -11.48
C LEU A 192 3.69 -16.98 -12.31
N GLY A 193 4.93 -16.50 -12.41
CA GLY A 193 5.27 -15.32 -13.21
C GLY A 193 4.90 -15.47 -14.68
N ALA A 194 4.76 -14.35 -15.36
CA ALA A 194 4.37 -14.32 -16.77
C ALA A 194 5.55 -14.41 -17.75
N ASP A 195 6.79 -14.25 -17.25
CA ASP A 195 8.00 -14.22 -18.04
C ASP A 195 9.11 -15.09 -17.42
N ILE A 196 10.04 -15.52 -18.25
CA ILE A 196 11.21 -16.30 -17.86
C ILE A 196 12.44 -15.41 -18.02
N ASP A 197 13.23 -15.28 -16.95
CA ASP A 197 14.53 -14.63 -17.06
C ASP A 197 15.45 -15.47 -17.97
N PRO A 198 15.91 -14.93 -19.11
CA PRO A 198 16.66 -15.69 -20.10
C PRO A 198 18.09 -16.04 -19.65
N VAL A 199 18.62 -15.32 -18.65
CA VAL A 199 19.98 -15.51 -18.15
C VAL A 199 20.03 -16.64 -17.10
N SER A 200 19.15 -16.54 -16.09
CA SER A 200 19.06 -17.52 -15.02
C SER A 200 18.20 -18.74 -15.38
N GLN A 201 17.38 -18.65 -16.43
CA GLN A 201 16.37 -19.65 -16.81
C GLN A 201 15.40 -19.95 -15.66
N THR A 202 15.07 -18.93 -14.87
CA THR A 202 14.12 -19.00 -13.76
C THR A 202 12.87 -18.20 -14.04
N ILE A 203 11.82 -18.52 -13.29
CA ILE A 203 10.56 -17.79 -13.26
C ILE A 203 10.25 -17.46 -11.80
N ASP A 204 9.73 -16.28 -11.57
CA ASP A 204 9.21 -15.89 -10.27
C ASP A 204 7.94 -16.67 -9.96
N ALA A 205 7.78 -17.07 -8.72
CA ALA A 205 6.56 -17.69 -8.22
C ALA A 205 6.23 -17.14 -6.83
N THR A 206 4.95 -17.14 -6.50
CA THR A 206 4.47 -16.86 -5.14
C THR A 206 3.75 -18.08 -4.61
N ALA A 207 3.99 -18.40 -3.34
CA ALA A 207 3.24 -19.43 -2.63
C ALA A 207 2.53 -18.80 -1.42
N GLN A 208 1.30 -19.19 -1.22
CA GLN A 208 0.49 -18.77 -0.10
C GLN A 208 0.55 -19.83 1.00
N PHE A 209 0.77 -19.40 2.24
CA PHE A 209 0.71 -20.29 3.41
C PHE A 209 -0.75 -20.71 3.69
N ASP A 210 -0.94 -21.95 4.07
CA ASP A 210 -2.30 -22.51 4.34
C ASP A 210 -3.00 -21.81 5.51
N LYS A 211 -2.24 -21.17 6.39
CA LYS A 211 -2.74 -20.50 7.60
C LYS A 211 -1.95 -19.21 7.85
N ASN A 212 -2.55 -18.30 8.58
CA ASN A 212 -1.83 -17.14 9.12
C ASN A 212 -1.03 -17.58 10.36
N TYR A 213 0.26 -17.79 10.18
CA TYR A 213 1.16 -18.23 11.25
C TYR A 213 1.77 -17.02 11.96
N LYS A 214 1.44 -16.83 13.25
CA LYS A 214 1.97 -15.74 14.09
C LYS A 214 3.49 -15.77 14.29
N THR A 215 4.12 -16.91 14.00
CA THR A 215 5.57 -17.14 14.13
C THR A 215 6.34 -16.74 12.89
N LEU A 216 5.66 -16.43 11.80
CA LEU A 216 6.27 -15.94 10.57
C LEU A 216 6.30 -14.42 10.57
N LEU A 217 7.42 -13.87 10.13
CA LEU A 217 7.62 -12.44 9.93
C LEU A 217 8.11 -12.19 8.49
N PRO A 218 7.67 -11.10 7.85
CA PRO A 218 8.27 -10.66 6.60
C PRO A 218 9.78 -10.50 6.74
N GLY A 219 10.53 -10.88 5.71
CA GLY A 219 11.98 -10.87 5.70
C GLY A 219 12.64 -12.21 6.14
N MET A 220 11.87 -13.14 6.70
CA MET A 220 12.39 -14.49 6.98
C MET A 220 12.69 -15.23 5.68
N SER A 221 13.71 -16.08 5.72
CA SER A 221 14.16 -16.89 4.60
C SER A 221 13.97 -18.39 4.89
N GLY A 222 13.92 -19.18 3.84
CA GLY A 222 13.75 -20.62 4.01
C GLY A 222 13.96 -21.39 2.73
N THR A 223 13.67 -22.68 2.81
CA THR A 223 13.75 -23.60 1.69
C THR A 223 12.39 -24.24 1.44
N ALA A 224 11.88 -24.06 0.24
CA ALA A 224 10.68 -24.76 -0.23
C ALA A 224 11.05 -26.08 -0.87
N THR A 225 10.36 -27.14 -0.51
CA THR A 225 10.53 -28.50 -1.02
C THR A 225 9.26 -28.92 -1.75
N PHE A 226 9.43 -29.41 -2.98
CA PHE A 226 8.37 -29.90 -3.85
C PHE A 226 8.49 -31.44 -3.99
N LEU A 227 7.44 -32.15 -3.66
CA LEU A 227 7.39 -33.60 -3.85
C LEU A 227 6.92 -33.90 -5.29
N SER A 228 7.85 -34.15 -6.18
CA SER A 228 7.53 -34.59 -7.55
C SER A 228 7.17 -36.08 -7.54
N LEU A 229 5.89 -36.40 -7.76
CA LEU A 229 5.49 -37.74 -8.12
C LEU A 229 5.86 -37.98 -9.61
N ILE A 230 6.99 -38.66 -9.83
CA ILE A 230 7.32 -39.11 -11.19
C ILE A 230 6.30 -40.16 -11.56
N HIS A 231 5.30 -39.81 -12.38
CA HIS A 231 4.50 -40.78 -13.08
C HIS A 231 5.38 -41.42 -14.16
N ILE A 232 5.85 -42.65 -13.89
CA ILE A 232 6.47 -43.49 -14.91
C ILE A 232 5.34 -44.02 -15.77
N SER A 233 5.20 -43.47 -16.98
CA SER A 233 4.33 -44.01 -18.06
C SER A 233 5.00 -45.17 -18.73
#